data_7ca03ac7420ba1d86050334670df849c
#
_entry.id   7ca03ac7420ba1d86050334670df849c
#
_cell.length_a   1.000
_cell.length_b   1.000
_cell.length_c   1.000
_cell.angle_alpha   90.00
_cell.angle_beta   90.00
_cell.angle_gamma   90.00
#
_symmetry.space_group_name_H-M   'P 1'
#
loop_
_entity.id
_entity.type
_entity.pdbx_description
1 polymer ?
#
loop_
_entity_poly.entity_id
_entity_poly.type
_entity_poly.pdbx_seq_one_letter_code
_entity_poly.pdbx_strand_id
1 'polypeptide(L)'
;MKTILFFSQFDWEKLRPENLFGGQILERTPAGLSVVYLIGIAVLIIFLMLSFLSNFRRPKFAVEENLPSEVKRKLTRTLANRSLRIWQFVFVFLALFVYGFHVYWTYFADENNEQFQALSYKDLRNRRTNAARLRGWMLDRTGNLGSALAYYKLDQSGDINRTFALEKEMAHLLGTERGTPGLERTLYKQAADATPEAWEVLTRIKRPEDEQRDVKITIDRDLQAFLAEQLKDKKGAIVVLNPQTGDVLAMYSNPSFNLREAQTLEDFLRLEGDKRNKPFLNRATREYYVPGSTFKTFTMTSAFRAGKQNTTLTSTGGGFVPFRGSRTITDANGGCEPPYGCATLNIMQAYEASSNQYFAQMAVDLGKDRIRETAGAFSILAVETPEDALQAGFFLDIWNASNSRISNALAPQQSTIVTGKNISAYDVALEGMGQGYAGQMTPFQMALIASAPANMEGKLMKPKIELDLPPQMFSQVVSPQQAAQMREIMALVTEGGGGTATRVFANVRAAGIRSGGKTGTAEKQAPVYDEKTGKLKTIKKKRKNDKGETVEYDAPVMYERTDSWYISIAPLEKPQLAIAVVVEGGGYGSAISAPIAARVVMKARDLGLLGEQYKPKTQVPPQIPKPKKRR
;
A
#
# COMPACT_ATOMS: atom_id res chain seq x y z
N MET A 1 -9.82 33.42 -40.31
CA MET A 1 -8.63 32.66 -39.83
C MET A 1 -8.29 32.86 -38.35
N LYS A 2 -8.67 33.98 -37.68
CA LYS A 2 -8.44 34.20 -36.26
C LYS A 2 -9.40 33.44 -35.30
N THR A 3 -10.55 33.01 -35.78
CA THR A 3 -11.57 32.31 -34.97
C THR A 3 -11.28 30.81 -34.80
N ILE A 4 -10.51 30.22 -35.70
CA ILE A 4 -10.15 28.79 -35.66
C ILE A 4 -8.97 28.55 -34.71
N LEU A 5 -8.10 29.54 -34.51
CA LEU A 5 -6.98 29.46 -33.55
C LEU A 5 -7.39 29.52 -32.06
N PHE A 6 -8.59 30.02 -31.76
CA PHE A 6 -9.09 30.08 -30.39
C PHE A 6 -9.53 28.68 -29.86
N PHE A 7 -9.96 27.79 -30.76
CA PHE A 7 -10.38 26.43 -30.42
C PHE A 7 -9.22 25.45 -30.23
N SER A 8 -8.04 25.74 -30.77
CA SER A 8 -6.86 24.86 -30.66
C SER A 8 -6.06 25.03 -29.36
N GLN A 9 -6.33 26.10 -28.59
CA GLN A 9 -5.75 26.32 -27.24
C GLN A 9 -6.75 26.06 -26.12
N PHE A 10 -7.94 25.59 -26.45
CA PHE A 10 -8.93 25.25 -25.45
C PHE A 10 -8.61 23.88 -24.86
N ASP A 11 -8.23 23.86 -23.60
CA ASP A 11 -7.87 22.66 -22.88
C ASP A 11 -9.14 21.87 -22.54
N TRP A 12 -9.49 20.92 -23.43
CA TRP A 12 -10.65 20.06 -23.29
C TRP A 12 -10.59 19.15 -22.06
N GLU A 13 -9.40 18.95 -21.50
CA GLU A 13 -9.25 18.21 -20.23
C GLU A 13 -9.85 18.95 -19.04
N LYS A 14 -9.88 20.30 -19.09
CA LYS A 14 -10.56 21.11 -18.07
C LYS A 14 -12.09 21.00 -18.13
N LEU A 15 -12.64 20.57 -19.26
CA LEU A 15 -14.08 20.34 -19.42
C LEU A 15 -14.49 18.89 -19.14
N ARG A 16 -13.52 18.00 -18.84
CA ARG A 16 -13.91 16.70 -18.32
C ARG A 16 -14.69 16.90 -17.03
N PRO A 17 -15.82 16.18 -16.85
CA PRO A 17 -16.64 16.30 -15.65
C PRO A 17 -15.83 16.19 -14.34
N GLU A 18 -14.74 15.41 -14.38
CA GLU A 18 -13.79 15.20 -13.28
C GLU A 18 -13.05 16.49 -12.88
N ASN A 19 -12.81 17.40 -13.81
CA ASN A 19 -12.07 18.64 -13.60
C ASN A 19 -12.96 19.87 -13.42
N LEU A 20 -14.18 19.86 -13.98
CA LEU A 20 -15.14 20.99 -13.90
C LEU A 20 -15.68 21.21 -12.51
N PHE A 21 -15.75 20.18 -11.68
CA PHE A 21 -16.38 20.21 -10.37
C PHE A 21 -15.45 19.78 -9.24
N GLY A 22 -14.11 19.87 -9.44
CA GLY A 22 -13.15 19.61 -8.38
C GLY A 22 -13.05 18.14 -7.93
N GLY A 23 -13.37 17.18 -8.80
CA GLY A 23 -13.21 15.75 -8.53
C GLY A 23 -14.12 15.14 -7.45
N GLN A 24 -14.57 15.94 -6.50
CA GLN A 24 -15.36 15.46 -5.35
C GLN A 24 -16.84 15.23 -5.66
N ILE A 25 -17.40 15.96 -6.61
CA ILE A 25 -18.83 15.87 -6.97
C ILE A 25 -19.13 14.58 -7.73
N LEU A 26 -18.20 14.13 -8.59
CA LEU A 26 -18.35 12.89 -9.35
C LEU A 26 -18.14 11.62 -8.51
N GLU A 27 -17.44 11.73 -7.38
CA GLU A 27 -17.32 10.60 -6.45
C GLU A 27 -18.64 10.28 -5.73
N ARG A 28 -19.60 11.22 -5.71
CA ARG A 28 -20.89 11.09 -4.99
C ARG A 28 -22.11 10.81 -5.89
N THR A 29 -21.99 11.03 -7.20
CA THR A 29 -23.09 10.77 -8.13
C THR A 29 -22.82 9.60 -9.05
N PRO A 30 -23.78 8.68 -9.21
CA PRO A 30 -23.72 7.72 -10.30
C PRO A 30 -23.49 8.46 -11.62
N ALA A 31 -22.51 8.00 -12.41
CA ALA A 31 -22.10 8.67 -13.65
C ALA A 31 -23.28 8.94 -14.62
N GLY A 32 -24.32 8.11 -14.60
CA GLY A 32 -25.54 8.29 -15.39
C GLY A 32 -26.40 9.47 -14.95
N LEU A 33 -26.48 9.78 -13.65
CA LEU A 33 -27.30 10.89 -13.15
C LEU A 33 -26.69 12.26 -13.51
N SER A 34 -25.38 12.42 -13.44
CA SER A 34 -24.71 13.67 -13.82
C SER A 34 -24.86 13.98 -15.30
N VAL A 35 -24.86 12.98 -16.17
CA VAL A 35 -25.13 13.14 -17.61
C VAL A 35 -26.59 13.57 -17.87
N VAL A 36 -27.56 12.97 -17.18
CA VAL A 36 -28.98 13.34 -17.31
C VAL A 36 -29.22 14.80 -16.86
N TYR A 37 -28.57 15.26 -15.79
CA TYR A 37 -28.65 16.64 -15.34
C TYR A 37 -28.02 17.62 -16.33
N LEU A 38 -26.85 17.29 -16.89
CA LEU A 38 -26.20 18.13 -17.89
C LEU A 38 -27.02 18.22 -19.19
N ILE A 39 -27.62 17.11 -19.63
CA ILE A 39 -28.54 17.08 -20.77
C ILE A 39 -29.78 17.94 -20.48
N GLY A 40 -30.35 17.82 -19.27
CA GLY A 40 -31.51 18.64 -18.86
C GLY A 40 -31.21 20.14 -18.90
N ILE A 41 -30.05 20.56 -18.39
CA ILE A 41 -29.58 21.96 -18.45
C ILE A 41 -29.38 22.40 -19.90
N ALA A 42 -28.73 21.59 -20.73
CA ALA A 42 -28.49 21.91 -22.14
C ALA A 42 -29.79 22.06 -22.93
N VAL A 43 -30.75 21.16 -22.74
CA VAL A 43 -32.09 21.23 -23.37
C VAL A 43 -32.82 22.49 -22.92
N LEU A 44 -32.73 22.84 -21.64
CA LEU A 44 -33.38 24.03 -21.10
C LEU A 44 -32.77 25.33 -21.63
N ILE A 45 -31.44 25.41 -21.76
CA ILE A 45 -30.70 26.53 -22.37
C ILE A 45 -31.06 26.67 -23.85
N ILE A 46 -31.09 25.55 -24.60
CA ILE A 46 -31.50 25.56 -26.04
C ILE A 46 -32.92 26.03 -26.18
N PHE A 47 -33.85 25.58 -25.34
CA PHE A 47 -35.24 26.02 -25.37
C PHE A 47 -35.39 27.53 -25.10
N LEU A 48 -34.65 28.07 -24.11
CA LEU A 48 -34.57 29.50 -23.82
C LEU A 48 -34.01 30.29 -25.01
N MET A 49 -32.93 29.83 -25.59
CA MET A 49 -32.29 30.45 -26.74
C MET A 49 -33.25 30.50 -27.96
N LEU A 50 -33.90 29.39 -28.26
CA LEU A 50 -34.86 29.30 -29.38
C LEU A 50 -36.10 30.21 -29.13
N SER A 51 -36.58 30.28 -27.89
CA SER A 51 -37.67 31.16 -27.49
C SER A 51 -37.28 32.64 -27.59
N PHE A 52 -36.06 33.00 -27.20
CA PHE A 52 -35.50 34.35 -27.33
C PHE A 52 -35.34 34.76 -28.79
N LEU A 53 -34.69 33.91 -29.61
CA LEU A 53 -34.49 34.15 -31.03
C LEU A 53 -35.81 34.30 -31.81
N SER A 54 -36.85 33.56 -31.42
CA SER A 54 -38.17 33.67 -32.04
C SER A 54 -38.85 35.03 -31.80
N ASN A 55 -38.47 35.73 -30.70
CA ASN A 55 -38.98 37.06 -30.38
C ASN A 55 -38.28 38.18 -31.19
N PHE A 56 -37.02 38.01 -31.59
CA PHE A 56 -36.29 39.02 -32.40
C PHE A 56 -36.66 39.06 -33.87
N ARG A 57 -37.27 38.01 -34.41
CA ARG A 57 -37.60 37.91 -35.85
C ARG A 57 -38.97 38.48 -36.25
N ARG A 58 -39.64 39.23 -35.39
CA ARG A 58 -40.97 39.78 -35.71
C ARG A 58 -40.93 41.26 -35.99
N PRO A 59 -41.58 41.74 -37.08
CA PRO A 59 -41.67 43.16 -37.40
C PRO A 59 -42.48 43.90 -36.34
N LYS A 60 -42.01 45.10 -35.98
CA LYS A 60 -42.75 46.04 -35.15
C LYS A 60 -43.85 46.67 -36.01
N PHE A 61 -45.11 46.31 -35.76
CA PHE A 61 -46.22 46.97 -36.39
C PHE A 61 -46.70 48.13 -35.49
N ALA A 62 -46.78 49.34 -36.07
CA ALA A 62 -47.48 50.45 -35.48
C ALA A 62 -49.01 50.19 -35.56
N VAL A 63 -49.71 50.41 -34.47
CA VAL A 63 -51.17 50.20 -34.41
C VAL A 63 -51.82 51.48 -34.96
N GLU A 64 -52.31 51.42 -36.18
CA GLU A 64 -53.21 52.46 -36.68
C GLU A 64 -54.64 52.20 -36.26
N GLU A 65 -55.35 53.26 -35.81
CA GLU A 65 -56.69 53.19 -35.19
C GLU A 65 -57.79 52.77 -36.17
N ASN A 66 -57.55 52.77 -37.48
CA ASN A 66 -58.58 52.57 -38.56
C ASN A 66 -58.45 51.18 -39.26
N LEU A 67 -58.00 50.14 -38.58
CA LEU A 67 -57.88 48.83 -39.17
C LEU A 67 -59.17 48.01 -39.20
N PRO A 68 -59.40 47.18 -40.26
CA PRO A 68 -60.59 46.31 -40.36
C PRO A 68 -60.65 45.31 -39.20
N SER A 69 -61.89 44.90 -38.81
CA SER A 69 -62.10 44.00 -37.66
C SER A 69 -61.35 42.68 -37.68
N GLU A 70 -61.08 42.13 -38.84
CA GLU A 70 -60.27 40.93 -38.96
C GLU A 70 -58.77 41.14 -38.64
N VAL A 71 -58.25 42.32 -38.99
CA VAL A 71 -56.85 42.69 -38.70
C VAL A 71 -56.69 43.00 -37.21
N LYS A 72 -57.66 43.65 -36.58
CA LYS A 72 -57.72 43.87 -35.14
C LYS A 72 -57.76 42.55 -34.36
N ARG A 73 -58.49 41.55 -34.88
CA ARG A 73 -58.56 40.22 -34.27
C ARG A 73 -57.24 39.44 -34.40
N LYS A 74 -56.50 39.59 -35.49
CA LYS A 74 -55.14 39.03 -35.68
C LYS A 74 -54.13 39.73 -34.77
N LEU A 75 -54.27 41.07 -34.55
CA LEU A 75 -53.37 41.84 -33.69
C LEU A 75 -53.58 41.52 -32.22
N THR A 76 -54.81 41.41 -31.73
CA THR A 76 -55.15 41.00 -30.37
C THR A 76 -54.65 39.56 -30.07
N ARG A 77 -54.73 38.67 -31.06
CA ARG A 77 -54.20 37.33 -30.97
C ARG A 77 -52.67 37.33 -30.88
N THR A 78 -51.97 38.26 -31.57
CA THR A 78 -50.50 38.42 -31.47
C THR A 78 -50.07 39.04 -30.15
N LEU A 79 -50.83 39.95 -29.57
CA LEU A 79 -50.57 40.52 -28.23
C LEU A 79 -50.80 39.50 -27.11
N ALA A 80 -51.89 38.72 -27.23
CA ALA A 80 -52.14 37.62 -26.31
C ALA A 80 -51.03 36.57 -26.35
N ASN A 81 -50.54 36.24 -27.54
CA ASN A 81 -49.39 35.34 -27.69
C ASN A 81 -48.09 35.93 -27.13
N ARG A 82 -47.95 37.26 -27.09
CA ARG A 82 -46.78 37.92 -26.49
C ARG A 82 -46.83 37.86 -24.97
N SER A 83 -47.99 38.06 -24.38
CA SER A 83 -48.22 37.89 -22.93
C SER A 83 -47.98 36.43 -22.50
N LEU A 84 -48.53 35.47 -23.24
CA LEU A 84 -48.30 34.04 -22.99
C LEU A 84 -46.80 33.66 -23.02
N ARG A 85 -46.03 34.26 -23.93
CA ARG A 85 -44.57 34.02 -24.04
C ARG A 85 -43.80 34.61 -22.87
N ILE A 86 -44.18 35.80 -22.41
CA ILE A 86 -43.58 36.40 -21.20
C ILE A 86 -43.80 35.47 -20.00
N TRP A 87 -45.01 34.94 -19.85
CA TRP A 87 -45.33 33.99 -18.78
C TRP A 87 -44.56 32.66 -18.95
N GLN A 88 -44.33 32.18 -20.18
CA GLN A 88 -43.49 31.04 -20.44
C GLN A 88 -42.03 31.29 -20.00
N PHE A 89 -41.49 32.49 -20.27
CA PHE A 89 -40.16 32.87 -19.80
C PHE A 89 -40.10 32.92 -18.27
N VAL A 90 -41.08 33.49 -17.62
CA VAL A 90 -41.15 33.55 -16.16
C VAL A 90 -41.20 32.14 -15.57
N PHE A 91 -41.99 31.23 -16.15
CA PHE A 91 -42.06 29.84 -15.70
C PHE A 91 -40.77 29.09 -15.91
N VAL A 92 -40.12 29.24 -17.05
CA VAL A 92 -38.85 28.59 -17.32
C VAL A 92 -37.75 29.14 -16.41
N PHE A 93 -37.70 30.44 -16.20
CA PHE A 93 -36.78 31.06 -15.25
C PHE A 93 -37.02 30.56 -13.80
N LEU A 94 -38.26 30.46 -13.39
CA LEU A 94 -38.60 29.93 -12.07
C LEU A 94 -38.21 28.45 -11.92
N ALA A 95 -38.46 27.65 -12.96
CA ALA A 95 -38.04 26.24 -13.01
C ALA A 95 -36.51 26.08 -12.93
N LEU A 96 -35.77 26.95 -13.65
CA LEU A 96 -34.30 27.00 -13.60
C LEU A 96 -33.82 27.43 -12.20
N PHE A 97 -34.46 28.40 -11.60
CA PHE A 97 -34.12 28.87 -10.26
C PHE A 97 -34.35 27.76 -9.23
N VAL A 98 -35.52 27.12 -9.26
CA VAL A 98 -35.83 25.99 -8.37
C VAL A 98 -34.88 24.83 -8.59
N TYR A 99 -34.56 24.54 -9.85
CA TYR A 99 -33.59 23.48 -10.19
C TYR A 99 -32.17 23.84 -9.73
N GLY A 100 -31.70 25.04 -10.00
CA GLY A 100 -30.38 25.53 -9.55
C GLY A 100 -30.29 25.56 -8.02
N PHE A 101 -31.35 25.98 -7.35
CA PHE A 101 -31.47 25.94 -5.90
C PHE A 101 -31.40 24.50 -5.39
N HIS A 102 -32.11 23.57 -6.04
CA HIS A 102 -32.07 22.14 -5.67
C HIS A 102 -30.68 21.53 -5.89
N VAL A 103 -30.03 21.84 -7.01
CA VAL A 103 -28.63 21.42 -7.30
C VAL A 103 -27.68 21.99 -6.24
N TYR A 104 -27.80 23.27 -5.90
CA TYR A 104 -27.00 23.91 -4.87
C TYR A 104 -27.14 23.18 -3.52
N TRP A 105 -28.37 22.92 -3.07
CA TRP A 105 -28.63 22.25 -1.80
C TRP A 105 -28.22 20.77 -1.80
N THR A 106 -28.32 20.11 -2.93
CA THR A 106 -27.96 18.67 -3.03
C THR A 106 -26.44 18.44 -3.08
N TYR A 107 -25.70 19.36 -3.70
CA TYR A 107 -24.28 19.13 -4.00
C TYR A 107 -23.32 20.07 -3.27
N PHE A 108 -23.74 21.29 -2.94
CA PHE A 108 -22.84 22.31 -2.40
C PHE A 108 -23.14 22.71 -0.95
N ALA A 109 -24.38 22.61 -0.51
CA ALA A 109 -24.77 23.03 0.85
C ALA A 109 -24.19 22.10 1.92
N ASP A 110 -23.99 20.82 1.58
CA ASP A 110 -23.45 19.82 2.50
C ASP A 110 -21.99 20.11 2.87
N GLU A 111 -21.22 20.78 2.02
CA GLU A 111 -19.82 21.12 2.27
C GLU A 111 -19.62 22.43 3.04
N ASN A 112 -20.56 23.37 2.92
CA ASN A 112 -20.38 24.74 3.41
C ASN A 112 -21.24 25.09 4.64
N ASN A 113 -22.04 24.17 5.14
CA ASN A 113 -22.94 24.48 6.25
C ASN A 113 -22.98 23.36 7.30
N GLU A 114 -22.19 23.53 8.37
CA GLU A 114 -22.13 22.58 9.50
C GLU A 114 -23.50 22.32 10.15
N GLN A 115 -24.38 23.34 10.19
CA GLN A 115 -25.72 23.18 10.74
C GLN A 115 -26.59 22.30 9.83
N PHE A 116 -26.45 22.43 8.52
CA PHE A 116 -27.15 21.58 7.55
C PHE A 116 -26.66 20.14 7.61
N GLN A 117 -25.36 19.93 7.75
CA GLN A 117 -24.77 18.59 7.97
C GLN A 117 -25.36 17.96 9.23
N ALA A 118 -25.42 18.70 10.35
CA ALA A 118 -25.98 18.21 11.59
C ALA A 118 -27.49 17.89 11.49
N LEU A 119 -28.26 18.68 10.74
CA LEU A 119 -29.69 18.43 10.49
C LEU A 119 -29.91 17.29 9.48
N SER A 120 -29.09 17.21 8.45
CA SER A 120 -29.10 16.11 7.46
C SER A 120 -28.82 14.75 8.11
N TYR A 121 -27.91 14.71 9.07
CA TYR A 121 -27.67 13.49 9.86
C TYR A 121 -28.88 13.07 10.73
N LYS A 122 -29.69 14.02 11.17
CA LYS A 122 -30.88 13.75 11.98
C LYS A 122 -32.14 13.39 11.17
N ASP A 123 -32.13 13.63 9.86
CA ASP A 123 -33.29 13.30 9.00
C ASP A 123 -33.40 11.77 8.83
N LEU A 124 -34.54 11.23 9.27
CA LEU A 124 -34.85 9.78 9.15
C LEU A 124 -34.85 9.27 7.71
N ARG A 125 -35.10 10.15 6.72
CA ARG A 125 -35.04 9.81 5.29
C ARG A 125 -33.59 9.58 4.86
N ASN A 126 -32.67 10.40 5.35
CA ASN A 126 -31.23 10.23 5.13
C ASN A 126 -30.70 9.00 5.88
N ARG A 127 -31.25 8.66 7.06
CA ARG A 127 -30.90 7.43 7.78
C ARG A 127 -31.19 6.17 6.95
N ARG A 128 -32.32 6.11 6.22
CA ARG A 128 -32.63 5.00 5.31
C ARG A 128 -31.69 4.95 4.10
N THR A 129 -31.37 6.10 3.53
CA THR A 129 -30.42 6.20 2.41
C THR A 129 -28.99 5.92 2.87
N ASN A 130 -28.61 6.37 4.06
CA ASN A 130 -27.31 6.06 4.66
C ASN A 130 -27.20 4.58 5.05
N ALA A 131 -28.27 3.95 5.52
CA ALA A 131 -28.29 2.51 5.78
C ALA A 131 -28.04 1.68 4.49
N ALA A 132 -28.56 2.14 3.35
CA ALA A 132 -28.27 1.52 2.04
C ALA A 132 -26.81 1.72 1.59
N ARG A 133 -26.11 2.72 2.12
CA ARG A 133 -24.69 3.02 1.85
C ARG A 133 -23.74 2.46 2.91
N LEU A 134 -24.24 1.71 3.90
CA LEU A 134 -23.38 1.08 4.88
C LEU A 134 -22.48 0.05 4.19
N ARG A 135 -21.19 0.21 4.38
CA ARG A 135 -20.20 -0.78 3.96
C ARG A 135 -20.36 -2.04 4.80
N GLY A 136 -20.04 -3.20 4.25
CA GLY A 136 -19.94 -4.44 5.04
C GLY A 136 -18.96 -4.33 6.20
N TRP A 137 -19.03 -5.24 7.13
CA TRP A 137 -18.01 -5.41 8.16
C TRP A 137 -16.73 -5.93 7.54
N MET A 138 -15.62 -5.56 8.10
CA MET A 138 -14.33 -6.16 7.76
C MET A 138 -13.95 -7.14 8.84
N LEU A 139 -13.90 -8.40 8.49
CA LEU A 139 -13.58 -9.50 9.40
C LEU A 139 -12.13 -9.92 9.19
N ASP A 140 -11.49 -10.38 10.25
CA ASP A 140 -10.17 -11.00 10.14
C ASP A 140 -10.25 -12.37 9.45
N ARG A 141 -9.12 -13.06 9.34
CA ARG A 141 -9.01 -14.36 8.68
C ARG A 141 -9.88 -15.47 9.31
N THR A 142 -10.31 -15.31 10.54
CA THR A 142 -11.20 -16.29 11.20
C THR A 142 -12.65 -16.16 10.72
N GLY A 143 -13.03 -15.01 10.18
CA GLY A 143 -14.38 -14.71 9.73
C GLY A 143 -15.40 -14.57 10.87
N ASN A 144 -14.95 -14.54 12.11
CA ASN A 144 -15.82 -14.41 13.27
C ASN A 144 -16.24 -12.95 13.50
N LEU A 145 -17.50 -12.71 13.80
CA LEU A 145 -17.98 -11.36 14.12
C LEU A 145 -17.29 -10.76 15.35
N GLY A 146 -16.90 -11.58 16.31
CA GLY A 146 -16.15 -11.15 17.50
C GLY A 146 -14.73 -10.67 17.20
N SER A 147 -14.16 -11.02 16.06
CA SER A 147 -12.85 -10.58 15.58
C SER A 147 -12.92 -9.50 14.50
N ALA A 148 -14.08 -8.83 14.36
CA ALA A 148 -14.26 -7.76 13.39
C ALA A 148 -13.22 -6.65 13.59
N LEU A 149 -12.62 -6.22 12.48
CA LEU A 149 -11.61 -5.17 12.42
C LEU A 149 -12.23 -3.80 12.20
N ALA A 150 -13.29 -3.75 11.37
CA ALA A 150 -14.08 -2.55 11.14
C ALA A 150 -15.57 -2.93 11.07
N TYR A 151 -16.40 -2.27 11.88
CA TYR A 151 -17.80 -2.59 12.06
C TYR A 151 -18.60 -1.34 12.43
N TYR A 152 -19.93 -1.47 12.47
CA TYR A 152 -20.81 -0.38 12.91
C TYR A 152 -21.28 -0.58 14.34
N LYS A 153 -21.30 0.51 15.09
CA LYS A 153 -21.83 0.56 16.46
C LYS A 153 -22.82 1.71 16.59
N LEU A 154 -23.92 1.45 17.31
CA LEU A 154 -24.83 2.51 17.73
C LEU A 154 -24.21 3.24 18.93
N ASP A 155 -24.20 4.57 18.88
CA ASP A 155 -23.85 5.41 20.02
C ASP A 155 -25.05 5.64 20.95
N GLN A 156 -24.84 6.42 22.01
CA GLN A 156 -25.90 6.73 22.98
C GLN A 156 -27.04 7.60 22.39
N SER A 157 -26.77 8.33 21.30
CA SER A 157 -27.75 9.13 20.57
C SER A 157 -28.52 8.31 19.53
N GLY A 158 -28.16 7.03 19.33
CA GLY A 158 -28.75 6.16 18.33
C GLY A 158 -28.18 6.37 16.92
N ASP A 159 -27.05 7.07 16.80
CA ASP A 159 -26.35 7.24 15.54
C ASP A 159 -25.44 6.04 15.25
N ILE A 160 -25.39 5.67 13.96
CA ILE A 160 -24.57 4.53 13.50
C ILE A 160 -23.18 5.06 13.15
N ASN A 161 -22.17 4.64 13.92
CA ASN A 161 -20.79 5.06 13.73
C ASN A 161 -19.91 3.90 13.28
N ARG A 162 -19.06 4.13 12.27
CA ARG A 162 -18.01 3.21 11.87
C ARG A 162 -16.95 3.14 12.97
N THR A 163 -16.67 1.94 13.45
CA THR A 163 -15.77 1.68 14.59
C THR A 163 -14.67 0.72 14.15
N PHE A 164 -13.47 0.95 14.65
CA PHE A 164 -12.30 0.13 14.36
C PHE A 164 -11.83 -0.56 15.64
N ALA A 165 -11.53 -1.84 15.57
CA ALA A 165 -11.09 -2.62 16.73
C ALA A 165 -9.65 -2.30 17.14
N LEU A 166 -8.79 -2.03 16.17
CA LEU A 166 -7.35 -1.78 16.32
C LEU A 166 -7.00 -0.50 15.57
N GLU A 167 -7.35 0.66 16.15
CA GLU A 167 -7.30 1.96 15.47
C GLU A 167 -5.88 2.34 15.00
N LYS A 168 -4.87 2.06 15.80
CA LYS A 168 -3.47 2.38 15.50
C LYS A 168 -2.76 1.24 14.76
N GLU A 169 -3.04 0.03 15.15
CA GLU A 169 -2.40 -1.18 14.63
C GLU A 169 -2.80 -1.47 13.18
N MET A 170 -4.04 -1.11 12.82
CA MET A 170 -4.61 -1.30 11.49
C MET A 170 -4.57 -0.06 10.60
N ALA A 171 -4.07 1.08 11.10
CA ALA A 171 -4.18 2.36 10.43
C ALA A 171 -3.68 2.35 8.97
N HIS A 172 -2.51 1.79 8.72
CA HIS A 172 -1.94 1.73 7.38
C HIS A 172 -2.60 0.71 6.45
N LEU A 173 -3.33 -0.27 7.00
CA LEU A 173 -4.10 -1.23 6.22
C LEU A 173 -5.49 -0.70 5.89
N LEU A 174 -6.18 -0.16 6.88
CA LEU A 174 -7.53 0.35 6.71
C LEU A 174 -7.55 1.69 5.98
N GLY A 175 -6.62 2.58 6.34
CA GLY A 175 -6.64 3.96 5.86
C GLY A 175 -7.87 4.73 6.36
N THR A 176 -8.04 5.94 5.85
CA THR A 176 -9.20 6.79 6.15
C THR A 176 -10.09 6.91 4.92
N GLU A 177 -11.36 7.17 5.10
CA GLU A 177 -12.33 7.28 3.98
C GLU A 177 -11.90 8.31 2.93
N ARG A 178 -11.37 9.46 3.37
CA ARG A 178 -11.06 10.61 2.50
C ARG A 178 -9.58 10.96 2.43
N GLY A 179 -8.77 10.52 3.39
CA GLY A 179 -7.38 10.93 3.55
C GLY A 179 -6.37 9.91 3.04
N THR A 180 -5.94 9.03 3.93
CA THR A 180 -4.89 8.06 3.62
C THR A 180 -5.41 6.88 2.79
N PRO A 181 -4.63 6.36 1.82
CA PRO A 181 -5.02 5.17 1.08
C PRO A 181 -5.15 3.95 2.00
N GLY A 182 -6.09 3.06 1.69
CA GLY A 182 -6.33 1.83 2.45
C GLY A 182 -7.65 1.16 2.06
N LEU A 183 -7.97 0.07 2.74
CA LEU A 183 -9.13 -0.77 2.43
C LEU A 183 -10.46 -0.02 2.66
N GLU A 184 -10.54 0.82 3.70
CA GLU A 184 -11.76 1.57 4.00
C GLU A 184 -12.13 2.55 2.88
N ARG A 185 -11.16 3.25 2.29
CA ARG A 185 -11.39 4.14 1.16
C ARG A 185 -11.95 3.39 -0.05
N THR A 186 -11.40 2.21 -0.33
CA THR A 186 -11.86 1.38 -1.45
C THR A 186 -13.26 0.86 -1.22
N LEU A 187 -13.56 0.34 -0.02
CA LEU A 187 -14.91 -0.11 0.35
C LEU A 187 -15.92 1.03 0.36
N TYR A 188 -15.53 2.23 0.77
CA TYR A 188 -16.37 3.42 0.72
C TYR A 188 -16.75 3.78 -0.73
N LYS A 189 -15.79 3.77 -1.64
CA LYS A 189 -16.05 4.00 -3.08
C LYS A 189 -16.99 2.94 -3.64
N GLN A 190 -16.75 1.67 -3.37
CA GLN A 190 -17.62 0.58 -3.84
C GLN A 190 -19.05 0.68 -3.28
N ALA A 191 -19.22 1.07 -2.02
CA ALA A 191 -20.54 1.29 -1.43
C ALA A 191 -21.25 2.50 -2.02
N ALA A 192 -20.52 3.55 -2.39
CA ALA A 192 -21.06 4.73 -3.08
C ALA A 192 -21.50 4.38 -4.51
N ASP A 193 -20.71 3.60 -5.23
CA ASP A 193 -21.03 3.13 -6.59
C ASP A 193 -22.21 2.13 -6.61
N ALA A 194 -22.44 1.44 -5.51
CA ALA A 194 -23.56 0.52 -5.34
C ALA A 194 -24.89 1.20 -4.93
N THR A 195 -24.98 2.53 -4.94
CA THR A 195 -26.28 3.22 -4.74
C THR A 195 -27.24 2.87 -5.88
N PRO A 196 -28.50 2.49 -5.57
CA PRO A 196 -29.48 2.14 -6.60
C PRO A 196 -29.70 3.33 -7.55
N GLU A 197 -29.72 3.06 -8.84
CA GLU A 197 -30.13 4.06 -9.81
C GLU A 197 -31.57 4.47 -9.59
N ALA A 198 -31.94 5.71 -9.97
CA ALA A 198 -33.28 6.25 -9.71
C ALA A 198 -34.41 5.36 -10.29
N TRP A 199 -34.14 4.66 -11.42
CA TRP A 199 -35.11 3.75 -12.02
C TRP A 199 -35.28 2.44 -11.23
N GLU A 200 -34.22 1.93 -10.57
CA GLU A 200 -34.29 0.75 -9.69
C GLU A 200 -35.16 1.03 -8.46
N VAL A 201 -35.07 2.25 -7.92
CA VAL A 201 -35.92 2.70 -6.82
C VAL A 201 -37.37 2.81 -7.27
N LEU A 202 -37.61 3.31 -8.49
CA LEU A 202 -38.95 3.46 -9.06
C LEU A 202 -39.62 2.13 -9.41
N THR A 203 -38.87 1.18 -9.90
CA THR A 203 -39.40 -0.14 -10.30
C THR A 203 -39.56 -1.12 -9.14
N ARG A 204 -39.09 -0.76 -7.92
CA ARG A 204 -39.13 -1.63 -6.73
C ARG A 204 -38.52 -3.02 -6.96
N ILE A 205 -37.61 -3.16 -7.91
CA ILE A 205 -36.87 -4.40 -8.09
C ILE A 205 -36.01 -4.57 -6.83
N LYS A 206 -36.35 -5.58 -6.02
CA LYS A 206 -35.54 -5.97 -4.87
C LYS A 206 -34.16 -6.32 -5.40
N ARG A 207 -33.12 -5.73 -4.81
CA ARG A 207 -31.76 -6.26 -4.98
C ARG A 207 -31.77 -7.69 -4.45
N PRO A 208 -30.95 -8.58 -5.04
CA PRO A 208 -30.70 -9.86 -4.43
C PRO A 208 -30.27 -9.61 -2.98
N GLU A 209 -31.00 -10.15 -2.03
CA GLU A 209 -30.76 -9.97 -0.58
C GLU A 209 -29.41 -10.57 -0.14
N ASP A 210 -28.68 -11.22 -1.06
CA ASP A 210 -27.51 -12.06 -0.80
C ASP A 210 -26.17 -11.49 -1.26
N GLU A 211 -26.05 -10.21 -1.65
CA GLU A 211 -24.72 -9.64 -1.77
C GLU A 211 -24.12 -9.49 -0.37
N GLN A 212 -23.37 -10.50 0.02
CA GLN A 212 -22.60 -10.55 1.24
C GLN A 212 -21.64 -9.34 1.25
N ARG A 213 -22.05 -8.28 1.94
CA ARG A 213 -21.29 -7.01 2.00
C ARG A 213 -20.05 -7.12 2.88
N ASP A 214 -19.99 -8.15 3.72
CA ASP A 214 -18.89 -8.37 4.64
C ASP A 214 -17.67 -8.89 3.89
N VAL A 215 -16.51 -8.32 4.22
CA VAL A 215 -15.23 -8.66 3.61
C VAL A 215 -14.36 -9.37 4.64
N LYS A 216 -13.96 -10.60 4.33
CA LYS A 216 -12.96 -11.32 5.12
C LYS A 216 -11.58 -11.07 4.55
N ILE A 217 -10.66 -10.65 5.40
CA ILE A 217 -9.28 -10.42 4.99
C ILE A 217 -8.34 -11.45 5.60
N THR A 218 -7.18 -11.64 4.98
CA THR A 218 -6.19 -12.64 5.39
C THR A 218 -5.44 -12.27 6.68
N ILE A 219 -5.59 -11.03 7.14
CA ILE A 219 -4.94 -10.53 8.35
C ILE A 219 -5.46 -11.29 9.58
N ASP A 220 -4.53 -11.76 10.39
CA ASP A 220 -4.82 -12.27 11.73
C ASP A 220 -4.76 -11.10 12.74
N ARG A 221 -5.90 -10.83 13.38
CA ARG A 221 -6.07 -9.70 14.30
C ARG A 221 -5.06 -9.70 15.44
N ASP A 222 -4.86 -10.86 16.06
CA ASP A 222 -4.02 -10.98 17.26
C ASP A 222 -2.53 -10.94 16.90
N LEU A 223 -2.17 -11.47 15.72
CA LEU A 223 -0.83 -11.32 15.18
C LEU A 223 -0.54 -9.86 14.82
N GLN A 224 -1.47 -9.16 14.17
CA GLN A 224 -1.34 -7.75 13.82
C GLN A 224 -1.10 -6.87 15.06
N ALA A 225 -1.90 -7.05 16.11
CA ALA A 225 -1.73 -6.35 17.38
C ALA A 225 -0.35 -6.65 18.00
N PHE A 226 0.09 -7.91 17.95
CA PHE A 226 1.39 -8.31 18.44
C PHE A 226 2.55 -7.65 17.68
N LEU A 227 2.46 -7.52 16.34
CA LEU A 227 3.49 -6.81 15.58
C LEU A 227 3.64 -5.35 16.03
N ALA A 228 2.52 -4.69 16.33
CA ALA A 228 2.54 -3.32 16.81
C ALA A 228 3.25 -3.19 18.15
N GLU A 229 3.02 -4.14 19.06
CA GLU A 229 3.72 -4.20 20.35
C GLU A 229 5.24 -4.36 20.15
N GLN A 230 5.68 -5.20 19.21
CA GLN A 230 7.11 -5.42 18.94
C GLN A 230 7.83 -4.16 18.43
N LEU A 231 7.12 -3.26 17.77
CA LEU A 231 7.68 -2.01 17.21
C LEU A 231 7.31 -0.76 18.02
N LYS A 232 6.68 -0.88 19.19
CA LYS A 232 6.13 0.24 19.97
C LYS A 232 7.07 1.47 20.04
N ASP A 233 8.34 1.25 20.37
CA ASP A 233 9.35 2.29 20.56
C ASP A 233 10.39 2.35 19.43
N LYS A 234 10.10 1.74 18.29
CA LYS A 234 11.03 1.59 17.17
C LYS A 234 10.40 2.06 15.87
N LYS A 235 11.16 2.76 15.04
CA LYS A 235 10.76 3.04 13.67
C LYS A 235 11.10 1.84 12.79
N GLY A 236 10.16 1.40 11.98
CA GLY A 236 10.39 0.25 11.12
C GLY A 236 9.13 -0.42 10.63
N ALA A 237 9.27 -1.62 10.13
CA ALA A 237 8.16 -2.43 9.63
C ALA A 237 8.37 -3.92 9.86
N ILE A 238 7.26 -4.64 9.98
CA ILE A 238 7.22 -6.10 9.99
C ILE A 238 6.18 -6.55 8.97
N VAL A 239 6.54 -7.52 8.13
CA VAL A 239 5.65 -8.16 7.15
C VAL A 239 5.67 -9.65 7.39
N VAL A 240 4.49 -10.28 7.44
CA VAL A 240 4.32 -11.72 7.63
C VAL A 240 3.40 -12.26 6.54
N LEU A 241 3.94 -13.14 5.70
CA LEU A 241 3.23 -13.77 4.59
C LEU A 241 3.11 -15.28 4.82
N ASN A 242 2.05 -15.89 4.30
CA ASN A 242 2.02 -17.34 4.10
C ASN A 242 2.61 -17.66 2.71
N PRO A 243 3.77 -18.32 2.64
CA PRO A 243 4.42 -18.60 1.37
C PRO A 243 3.71 -19.63 0.49
N GLN A 244 2.78 -20.43 1.06
CA GLN A 244 2.04 -21.45 0.30
C GLN A 244 0.83 -20.85 -0.43
N THR A 245 0.20 -19.82 0.14
CA THR A 245 -1.06 -19.26 -0.35
C THR A 245 -0.93 -17.82 -0.87
N GLY A 246 0.12 -17.10 -0.47
CA GLY A 246 0.28 -15.67 -0.71
C GLY A 246 -0.50 -14.78 0.27
N ASP A 247 -1.14 -15.36 1.29
CA ASP A 247 -1.89 -14.58 2.28
C ASP A 247 -0.97 -13.60 3.03
N VAL A 248 -1.37 -12.34 3.11
CA VAL A 248 -0.77 -11.38 4.03
C VAL A 248 -1.38 -11.61 5.41
N LEU A 249 -0.64 -12.29 6.29
CA LEU A 249 -1.13 -12.66 7.63
C LEU A 249 -1.09 -11.48 8.61
N ALA A 250 -0.08 -10.63 8.51
CA ALA A 250 0.04 -9.39 9.26
C ALA A 250 1.06 -8.46 8.58
N MET A 251 0.84 -7.15 8.70
CA MET A 251 1.76 -6.15 8.17
C MET A 251 1.63 -4.87 8.99
N TYR A 252 2.71 -4.48 9.66
CA TYR A 252 2.71 -3.30 10.52
C TYR A 252 3.87 -2.36 10.23
N SER A 253 3.59 -1.07 10.28
CA SER A 253 4.52 0.03 10.10
C SER A 253 4.46 0.95 11.31
N ASN A 254 5.60 1.31 11.88
CA ASN A 254 5.71 2.28 12.98
C ASN A 254 6.75 3.37 12.64
N PRO A 255 6.51 4.65 12.93
CA PRO A 255 5.33 5.25 13.57
C PRO A 255 4.04 5.08 12.78
N SER A 256 2.95 4.88 13.49
CA SER A 256 1.60 4.81 12.99
C SER A 256 0.76 5.95 13.56
N PHE A 257 -0.49 6.03 13.17
CA PHE A 257 -1.44 7.07 13.59
C PHE A 257 -2.74 6.43 14.08
N ASN A 258 -3.56 7.19 14.81
CA ASN A 258 -4.88 6.75 15.22
C ASN A 258 -5.88 7.08 14.11
N LEU A 259 -6.67 6.10 13.67
CA LEU A 259 -7.65 6.26 12.60
C LEU A 259 -8.74 7.30 12.94
N ARG A 260 -9.17 7.36 14.20
CA ARG A 260 -10.19 8.30 14.66
C ARG A 260 -9.67 9.73 14.65
N GLU A 261 -8.46 9.96 15.16
CA GLU A 261 -7.82 11.28 15.11
C GLU A 261 -7.64 11.77 13.68
N ALA A 262 -7.20 10.91 12.76
CA ALA A 262 -6.95 11.28 11.37
C ALA A 262 -8.22 11.63 10.55
N GLN A 263 -9.40 11.53 11.14
CA GLN A 263 -10.66 11.94 10.49
C GLN A 263 -10.92 13.44 10.59
N THR A 264 -10.33 14.15 11.56
CA THR A 264 -10.43 15.60 11.65
C THR A 264 -9.40 16.27 10.76
N LEU A 265 -9.74 17.40 10.13
CA LEU A 265 -8.81 18.13 9.26
C LEU A 265 -7.58 18.63 10.03
N GLU A 266 -7.79 19.13 11.24
CA GLU A 266 -6.71 19.66 12.09
C GLU A 266 -5.68 18.59 12.43
N ASP A 267 -6.12 17.44 12.93
CA ASP A 267 -5.24 16.34 13.27
C ASP A 267 -4.59 15.72 12.05
N PHE A 268 -5.34 15.62 10.93
CA PHE A 268 -4.78 15.16 9.67
C PHE A 268 -3.60 16.03 9.22
N LEU A 269 -3.76 17.36 9.21
CA LEU A 269 -2.70 18.30 8.85
C LEU A 269 -1.53 18.26 9.83
N ARG A 270 -1.79 18.09 11.12
CA ARG A 270 -0.76 17.89 12.15
C ARG A 270 0.08 16.63 11.88
N LEU A 271 -0.59 15.51 11.60
CA LEU A 271 0.07 14.23 11.30
C LEU A 271 0.85 14.29 9.98
N GLU A 272 0.30 14.93 8.95
CA GLU A 272 0.97 15.13 7.65
C GLU A 272 2.20 16.05 7.78
N GLY A 273 2.11 17.04 8.67
CA GLY A 273 3.18 17.97 8.98
C GLY A 273 4.37 17.35 9.73
N ASP A 274 4.21 16.20 10.37
CA ASP A 274 5.29 15.50 11.08
C ASP A 274 6.28 14.85 10.12
N LYS A 275 7.17 15.67 9.55
CA LYS A 275 8.20 15.22 8.59
C LYS A 275 9.29 14.35 9.23
N ARG A 276 9.46 14.40 10.57
CA ARG A 276 10.40 13.57 11.31
C ARG A 276 9.91 12.13 11.47
N ASN A 277 8.67 11.95 11.89
CA ASN A 277 8.12 10.63 12.18
C ASN A 277 7.37 10.03 10.98
N LYS A 278 6.79 10.90 10.11
CA LYS A 278 6.03 10.50 8.92
C LYS A 278 4.99 9.40 9.25
N PRO A 279 4.01 9.68 10.15
CA PRO A 279 3.09 8.65 10.64
C PRO A 279 2.20 8.07 9.53
N PHE A 280 1.90 8.82 8.46
CA PHE A 280 1.16 8.32 7.30
C PHE A 280 1.96 7.43 6.37
N LEU A 281 3.30 7.39 6.51
CA LEU A 281 4.14 6.55 5.67
C LEU A 281 4.03 5.08 6.09
N ASN A 282 3.43 4.26 5.24
CA ASN A 282 3.48 2.81 5.40
C ASN A 282 4.87 2.28 5.03
N ARG A 283 5.75 2.15 6.02
CA ARG A 283 7.13 1.69 5.82
C ARG A 283 7.23 0.28 5.27
N ALA A 284 6.22 -0.55 5.51
CA ALA A 284 6.21 -1.91 4.99
C ALA A 284 6.15 -1.95 3.46
N THR A 285 5.46 -0.97 2.84
CA THR A 285 5.15 -0.97 1.40
C THR A 285 5.62 0.25 0.65
N ARG A 286 5.98 1.35 1.32
CA ARG A 286 6.24 2.66 0.69
C ARG A 286 7.61 3.27 1.01
N GLU A 287 8.36 2.72 1.96
CA GLU A 287 9.72 3.18 2.25
C GLU A 287 10.74 2.21 1.65
N TYR A 288 11.76 2.79 1.07
CA TYR A 288 12.89 2.04 0.53
C TYR A 288 14.04 1.95 1.52
N TYR A 289 14.58 0.77 1.61
CA TYR A 289 15.72 0.45 2.45
C TYR A 289 16.81 -0.26 1.66
N VAL A 290 18.04 -0.04 2.07
CA VAL A 290 19.16 -0.91 1.68
C VAL A 290 19.00 -2.23 2.45
N PRO A 291 18.89 -3.39 1.77
CA PRO A 291 18.54 -4.65 2.45
C PRO A 291 19.72 -5.28 3.22
N GLY A 292 20.93 -4.83 2.96
CA GLY A 292 22.14 -5.43 3.52
C GLY A 292 22.24 -6.94 3.23
N SER A 293 22.89 -7.66 4.11
CA SER A 293 23.13 -9.11 3.94
C SER A 293 21.87 -9.97 3.81
N THR A 294 20.66 -9.44 4.06
CA THR A 294 19.43 -10.22 3.78
C THR A 294 19.24 -10.45 2.28
N PHE A 295 19.75 -9.55 1.43
CA PHE A 295 19.71 -9.68 -0.02
C PHE A 295 20.57 -10.83 -0.57
N LYS A 296 21.51 -11.37 0.22
CA LYS A 296 22.25 -12.57 -0.12
C LYS A 296 21.34 -13.77 -0.40
N THR A 297 20.11 -13.77 0.14
CA THR A 297 19.08 -14.75 -0.20
C THR A 297 18.66 -14.63 -1.67
N PHE A 298 18.55 -13.41 -2.20
CA PHE A 298 18.29 -13.19 -3.62
C PHE A 298 19.47 -13.66 -4.48
N THR A 299 20.69 -13.31 -4.09
CA THR A 299 21.92 -13.74 -4.82
C THR A 299 22.10 -15.25 -4.79
N MET A 300 21.80 -15.89 -3.65
CA MET A 300 21.74 -17.35 -3.53
C MET A 300 20.69 -17.92 -4.51
N THR A 301 19.50 -17.34 -4.56
CA THR A 301 18.45 -17.75 -5.52
C THR A 301 18.95 -17.64 -6.95
N SER A 302 19.64 -16.55 -7.30
CA SER A 302 20.23 -16.36 -8.63
C SER A 302 21.27 -17.44 -8.95
N ALA A 303 22.09 -17.82 -7.98
CA ALA A 303 23.08 -18.90 -8.13
C ALA A 303 22.41 -20.25 -8.38
N PHE A 304 21.34 -20.57 -7.63
CA PHE A 304 20.57 -21.80 -7.85
C PHE A 304 19.89 -21.83 -9.22
N ARG A 305 19.29 -20.73 -9.66
CA ARG A 305 18.68 -20.59 -10.99
C ARG A 305 19.70 -20.77 -12.11
N ALA A 306 20.92 -20.28 -11.90
CA ALA A 306 22.03 -20.40 -12.86
C ALA A 306 22.79 -21.75 -12.79
N GLY A 307 22.39 -22.67 -11.90
CA GLY A 307 23.11 -23.95 -11.71
C GLY A 307 24.48 -23.82 -11.03
N LYS A 308 24.75 -22.69 -10.35
CA LYS A 308 26.01 -22.34 -9.69
C LYS A 308 26.04 -22.61 -8.17
N GLN A 309 25.06 -23.34 -7.64
CA GLN A 309 24.96 -23.66 -6.21
C GLN A 309 26.16 -24.41 -5.61
N ASN A 310 26.94 -25.08 -6.44
CA ASN A 310 28.13 -25.84 -6.03
C ASN A 310 29.44 -25.04 -6.22
N THR A 311 29.37 -23.79 -6.63
CA THR A 311 30.56 -22.95 -6.83
C THR A 311 31.24 -22.67 -5.49
N THR A 312 32.57 -22.88 -5.46
CA THR A 312 33.42 -22.51 -4.32
C THR A 312 34.22 -21.26 -4.66
N LEU A 313 34.33 -20.32 -3.72
CA LEU A 313 35.04 -19.07 -3.90
C LEU A 313 35.90 -18.77 -2.68
N THR A 314 37.06 -18.17 -2.90
CA THR A 314 38.06 -17.96 -1.84
C THR A 314 37.89 -16.56 -1.23
N SER A 315 37.73 -16.51 0.09
CA SER A 315 37.84 -15.30 0.90
C SER A 315 39.27 -15.12 1.39
N THR A 316 39.80 -13.91 1.25
CA THR A 316 41.21 -13.59 1.61
C THR A 316 41.26 -12.42 2.59
N GLY A 317 42.34 -12.34 3.39
CA GLY A 317 42.58 -11.21 4.29
C GLY A 317 42.73 -9.86 3.57
N GLY A 318 43.15 -9.89 2.29
CA GLY A 318 43.20 -8.69 1.44
C GLY A 318 41.90 -8.29 0.80
N GLY A 319 40.84 -9.09 0.95
CA GLY A 319 39.52 -8.85 0.35
C GLY A 319 39.42 -9.21 -1.12
N PHE A 320 38.26 -8.96 -1.72
CA PHE A 320 37.96 -9.14 -3.13
C PHE A 320 38.03 -7.84 -3.90
N VAL A 321 38.76 -7.80 -5.01
CA VAL A 321 38.87 -6.66 -5.93
C VAL A 321 38.19 -7.02 -7.24
N PRO A 322 36.99 -6.53 -7.53
CA PRO A 322 36.17 -6.88 -8.70
C PRO A 322 36.84 -6.61 -10.05
N PHE A 323 37.67 -5.55 -10.12
CA PHE A 323 38.54 -5.25 -11.27
C PHE A 323 39.73 -4.40 -10.83
N ARG A 324 40.78 -4.37 -11.63
CA ARG A 324 42.02 -3.63 -11.32
C ARG A 324 41.71 -2.12 -11.08
N GLY A 325 42.04 -1.64 -9.90
CA GLY A 325 41.83 -0.25 -9.50
C GLY A 325 40.46 0.03 -8.82
N SER A 326 39.61 -0.99 -8.68
CA SER A 326 38.40 -0.86 -7.87
C SER A 326 38.71 -0.84 -6.37
N ARG A 327 37.74 -0.39 -5.58
CA ARG A 327 37.81 -0.56 -4.11
C ARG A 327 37.72 -2.03 -3.74
N THR A 328 38.39 -2.40 -2.66
CA THR A 328 38.36 -3.74 -2.10
C THR A 328 37.08 -3.99 -1.31
N ILE A 329 36.50 -5.15 -1.44
CA ILE A 329 35.36 -5.62 -0.66
C ILE A 329 35.90 -6.64 0.36
N THR A 330 35.67 -6.34 1.64
CA THR A 330 36.05 -7.22 2.76
C THR A 330 34.78 -7.74 3.46
N ASP A 331 34.97 -8.81 4.24
CA ASP A 331 33.95 -9.21 5.21
C ASP A 331 33.90 -8.22 6.39
N ALA A 332 32.96 -8.40 7.31
CA ALA A 332 32.85 -7.53 8.48
C ALA A 332 34.20 -7.51 9.24
N ASN A 333 34.46 -6.37 9.89
CA ASN A 333 35.71 -6.12 10.63
C ASN A 333 36.99 -6.08 9.78
N GLY A 334 36.88 -5.92 8.47
CA GLY A 334 38.05 -5.71 7.57
C GLY A 334 38.88 -6.95 7.24
N GLY A 335 38.32 -8.15 7.43
CA GLY A 335 39.00 -9.40 7.18
C GLY A 335 38.13 -10.46 6.51
N CYS A 336 38.20 -11.67 7.02
CA CYS A 336 37.36 -12.81 6.64
C CYS A 336 36.43 -13.19 7.79
N GLU A 337 35.19 -13.60 7.46
CA GLU A 337 34.16 -13.86 8.48
C GLU A 337 34.37 -15.17 9.24
N PRO A 338 34.26 -15.16 10.59
CA PRO A 338 34.13 -16.39 11.37
C PRO A 338 32.82 -17.14 11.01
N PRO A 339 32.76 -18.47 11.23
CA PRO A 339 33.75 -19.30 11.88
C PRO A 339 34.83 -19.83 10.91
N TYR A 340 34.68 -19.58 9.62
CA TYR A 340 35.53 -20.21 8.58
C TYR A 340 36.82 -19.42 8.30
N GLY A 341 36.83 -18.12 8.58
CA GLY A 341 37.99 -17.27 8.32
C GLY A 341 38.32 -17.13 6.84
N CYS A 342 39.62 -16.94 6.54
CA CYS A 342 40.13 -16.86 5.17
C CYS A 342 40.27 -18.26 4.58
N ALA A 343 39.28 -18.72 3.86
CA ALA A 343 39.16 -20.04 3.30
C ALA A 343 38.42 -20.04 1.96
N THR A 344 38.50 -21.15 1.24
CA THR A 344 37.61 -21.43 0.11
C THR A 344 36.28 -21.93 0.63
N LEU A 345 35.22 -21.15 0.44
CA LEU A 345 33.88 -21.41 0.95
C LEU A 345 32.99 -21.95 -0.15
N ASN A 346 32.07 -22.84 0.22
CA ASN A 346 30.87 -23.11 -0.57
C ASN A 346 29.73 -22.20 -0.17
N ILE A 347 28.61 -22.24 -0.91
CA ILE A 347 27.46 -21.35 -0.68
C ILE A 347 26.84 -21.53 0.71
N MET A 348 26.85 -22.74 1.29
CA MET A 348 26.32 -23.03 2.62
C MET A 348 27.13 -22.31 3.70
N GLN A 349 28.44 -22.50 3.68
CA GLN A 349 29.39 -21.88 4.61
C GLN A 349 29.35 -20.35 4.50
N ALA A 350 29.34 -19.85 3.26
CA ALA A 350 29.28 -18.41 3.00
C ALA A 350 27.96 -17.76 3.47
N TYR A 351 26.84 -18.48 3.35
CA TYR A 351 25.54 -17.97 3.81
C TYR A 351 25.44 -17.99 5.33
N GLU A 352 25.89 -19.04 6.01
CA GLU A 352 25.97 -19.17 7.46
C GLU A 352 26.81 -18.04 8.07
N ALA A 353 28.08 -17.89 7.59
CA ALA A 353 28.99 -16.83 8.02
C ALA A 353 28.59 -15.44 7.54
N SER A 354 27.67 -15.34 6.57
CA SER A 354 27.31 -14.06 5.94
C SER A 354 28.46 -13.39 5.17
N SER A 355 29.37 -14.17 4.52
CA SER A 355 30.53 -13.62 3.81
C SER A 355 30.16 -12.63 2.71
N ASN A 356 30.69 -11.43 2.79
CA ASN A 356 30.56 -10.40 1.76
C ASN A 356 31.37 -10.76 0.53
N GLN A 357 32.62 -11.24 0.75
CA GLN A 357 33.52 -11.56 -0.32
C GLN A 357 32.96 -12.66 -1.23
N TYR A 358 32.38 -13.72 -0.64
CA TYR A 358 31.77 -14.79 -1.42
C TYR A 358 30.61 -14.26 -2.29
N PHE A 359 29.65 -13.53 -1.69
CA PHE A 359 28.47 -13.09 -2.42
C PHE A 359 28.80 -11.98 -3.42
N ALA A 360 29.79 -11.15 -3.18
CA ALA A 360 30.32 -10.18 -4.13
C ALA A 360 30.94 -10.90 -5.37
N GLN A 361 31.78 -11.90 -5.15
CA GLN A 361 32.35 -12.73 -6.22
C GLN A 361 31.26 -13.48 -6.99
N MET A 362 30.31 -14.10 -6.28
CA MET A 362 29.19 -14.81 -6.89
C MET A 362 28.35 -13.88 -7.78
N ALA A 363 28.06 -12.65 -7.36
CA ALA A 363 27.29 -11.70 -8.17
C ALA A 363 28.04 -11.32 -9.46
N VAL A 364 29.34 -11.08 -9.38
CA VAL A 364 30.16 -10.79 -10.56
C VAL A 364 30.22 -12.01 -11.51
N ASP A 365 30.33 -13.23 -10.97
CA ASP A 365 30.31 -14.47 -11.74
C ASP A 365 28.96 -14.79 -12.39
N LEU A 366 27.86 -14.42 -11.73
CA LEU A 366 26.50 -14.49 -12.30
C LEU A 366 26.32 -13.50 -13.44
N GLY A 367 26.86 -12.31 -13.29
CA GLY A 367 26.66 -11.21 -14.23
C GLY A 367 25.26 -10.59 -14.20
N LYS A 368 25.13 -9.45 -14.85
CA LYS A 368 23.90 -8.61 -14.83
C LYS A 368 22.67 -9.34 -15.35
N ASP A 369 22.81 -10.14 -16.40
CA ASP A 369 21.68 -10.77 -17.07
C ASP A 369 21.00 -11.83 -16.19
N ARG A 370 21.76 -12.64 -15.46
CA ARG A 370 21.22 -13.63 -14.53
C ARG A 370 20.57 -12.96 -13.31
N ILE A 371 21.16 -11.86 -12.84
CA ILE A 371 20.59 -11.02 -11.78
C ILE A 371 19.28 -10.42 -12.26
N ARG A 372 19.22 -9.84 -13.46
CA ARG A 372 18.00 -9.29 -14.07
C ARG A 372 16.91 -10.34 -14.26
N GLU A 373 17.26 -11.52 -14.75
CA GLU A 373 16.30 -12.64 -14.90
C GLU A 373 15.68 -13.05 -13.55
N THR A 374 16.51 -13.14 -12.51
CA THR A 374 16.03 -13.46 -11.16
C THR A 374 15.16 -12.33 -10.59
N ALA A 375 15.51 -11.06 -10.84
CA ALA A 375 14.72 -9.91 -10.43
C ALA A 375 13.32 -9.97 -11.02
N GLY A 376 13.19 -10.29 -12.32
CA GLY A 376 11.89 -10.48 -12.98
C GLY A 376 11.05 -11.58 -12.33
N ALA A 377 11.68 -12.68 -11.89
CA ALA A 377 10.98 -13.76 -11.20
C ALA A 377 10.40 -13.34 -9.83
N PHE A 378 10.96 -12.29 -9.21
CA PHE A 378 10.44 -11.67 -7.98
C PHE A 378 9.61 -10.41 -8.24
N SER A 379 9.32 -10.05 -9.48
CA SER A 379 8.72 -8.78 -9.89
C SER A 379 9.51 -7.56 -9.37
N ILE A 380 10.84 -7.68 -9.28
CA ILE A 380 11.73 -6.56 -9.01
C ILE A 380 12.08 -5.90 -10.35
N LEU A 381 11.94 -4.59 -10.44
CA LEU A 381 12.22 -3.84 -11.65
C LEU A 381 13.74 -3.67 -11.84
N ALA A 382 14.26 -4.17 -12.94
CA ALA A 382 15.64 -3.93 -13.35
C ALA A 382 15.73 -2.65 -14.17
N VAL A 383 16.40 -1.62 -13.64
CA VAL A 383 16.54 -0.30 -14.29
C VAL A 383 17.94 -0.09 -14.83
N GLU A 384 18.07 0.86 -15.77
CA GLU A 384 19.35 1.17 -16.39
C GLU A 384 20.24 2.05 -15.50
N THR A 385 19.65 3.00 -14.79
CA THR A 385 20.36 3.95 -13.91
C THR A 385 19.73 4.05 -12.52
N PRO A 386 20.46 4.53 -11.51
CA PRO A 386 19.88 4.80 -10.19
C PRO A 386 18.77 5.86 -10.23
N GLU A 387 18.83 6.80 -11.16
CA GLU A 387 17.84 7.85 -11.34
C GLU A 387 16.49 7.26 -11.81
N ASP A 388 16.53 6.24 -12.66
CA ASP A 388 15.33 5.54 -13.12
C ASP A 388 14.62 4.82 -11.96
N ALA A 389 15.36 4.39 -10.95
CA ALA A 389 14.79 3.77 -9.76
C ALA A 389 13.86 4.71 -8.98
N LEU A 390 14.13 6.03 -9.02
CA LEU A 390 13.30 7.03 -8.33
C LEU A 390 11.94 7.23 -9.01
N GLN A 391 11.80 6.81 -10.28
CA GLN A 391 10.56 6.90 -11.06
C GLN A 391 9.75 5.60 -11.04
N ALA A 392 10.22 4.59 -10.32
CA ALA A 392 9.51 3.32 -10.21
C ALA A 392 8.10 3.53 -9.60
N GLY A 393 7.12 2.96 -10.27
CA GLY A 393 5.71 3.02 -9.85
C GLY A 393 5.37 2.03 -8.74
N PHE A 394 4.11 1.61 -8.71
CA PHE A 394 3.63 0.63 -7.75
C PHE A 394 3.80 -0.79 -8.30
N PHE A 395 3.96 -1.73 -7.38
CA PHE A 395 4.06 -3.17 -7.60
C PHE A 395 2.69 -3.75 -8.01
N LEU A 396 2.13 -3.24 -9.10
CA LEU A 396 0.77 -3.58 -9.52
C LEU A 396 0.69 -4.93 -10.24
N ASP A 397 1.75 -5.36 -10.93
CA ASP A 397 1.73 -6.55 -11.79
C ASP A 397 1.33 -7.82 -11.02
N ILE A 398 2.01 -8.07 -9.91
CA ILE A 398 1.74 -9.22 -9.06
C ILE A 398 0.44 -9.03 -8.26
N TRP A 399 0.16 -7.80 -7.83
CA TRP A 399 -0.98 -7.47 -6.99
C TRP A 399 -2.30 -7.43 -7.77
N ASN A 400 -2.33 -6.77 -8.93
CA ASN A 400 -3.51 -6.71 -9.81
C ASN A 400 -3.91 -8.09 -10.34
N ALA A 401 -2.93 -8.95 -10.60
CA ALA A 401 -3.18 -10.29 -11.08
C ALA A 401 -3.85 -11.22 -10.02
N SER A 402 -4.03 -10.78 -8.78
CA SER A 402 -4.80 -11.50 -7.76
C SER A 402 -6.32 -11.32 -7.87
N ASN A 403 -6.82 -10.53 -8.82
CA ASN A 403 -8.23 -10.17 -8.99
C ASN A 403 -8.88 -9.53 -7.76
N SER A 404 -8.08 -8.96 -6.86
CA SER A 404 -8.57 -8.29 -5.68
C SER A 404 -9.22 -6.95 -6.04
N ARG A 405 -10.45 -6.74 -5.62
CA ARG A 405 -11.16 -5.46 -5.80
C ARG A 405 -10.69 -4.39 -4.81
N ILE A 406 -10.24 -4.80 -3.63
CA ILE A 406 -9.93 -3.89 -2.52
C ILE A 406 -8.44 -3.71 -2.24
N SER A 407 -7.58 -4.62 -2.69
CA SER A 407 -6.17 -4.65 -2.31
C SER A 407 -5.28 -3.65 -3.03
N ASN A 408 -5.70 -3.09 -4.17
CA ASN A 408 -4.87 -2.17 -4.95
C ASN A 408 -4.42 -0.93 -4.15
N ALA A 409 -5.23 -0.46 -3.20
CA ALA A 409 -4.87 0.65 -2.31
C ALA A 409 -3.63 0.34 -1.44
N LEU A 410 -3.36 -0.94 -1.20
CA LEU A 410 -2.23 -1.44 -0.40
C LEU A 410 -1.04 -1.87 -1.26
N ALA A 411 -1.13 -1.81 -2.59
CA ALA A 411 -0.06 -2.24 -3.48
C ALA A 411 1.28 -1.61 -3.08
N PRO A 412 2.34 -2.42 -2.87
CA PRO A 412 3.64 -1.91 -2.50
C PRO A 412 4.26 -1.08 -3.62
N GLN A 413 5.17 -0.20 -3.26
CA GLN A 413 6.02 0.48 -4.21
C GLN A 413 6.98 -0.52 -4.87
N GLN A 414 7.23 -0.36 -6.16
CA GLN A 414 8.06 -1.24 -6.96
C GLN A 414 9.50 -1.20 -6.44
N SER A 415 10.02 -2.32 -6.00
CA SER A 415 11.43 -2.47 -5.67
C SER A 415 12.29 -2.55 -6.93
N THR A 416 13.50 -2.05 -6.88
CA THR A 416 14.37 -1.91 -8.06
C THR A 416 15.77 -2.44 -7.82
N ILE A 417 16.41 -2.88 -8.91
CA ILE A 417 17.84 -3.13 -9.01
C ILE A 417 18.42 -2.42 -10.22
N VAL A 418 19.70 -2.06 -10.19
CA VAL A 418 20.35 -1.39 -11.30
C VAL A 418 21.22 -2.39 -12.07
N THR A 419 20.87 -2.64 -13.33
CA THR A 419 21.58 -3.59 -14.19
C THR A 419 21.98 -3.00 -15.55
N GLY A 420 22.09 -1.68 -15.62
CA GLY A 420 22.37 -0.95 -16.85
C GLY A 420 23.75 -1.24 -17.46
N LYS A 421 23.94 -0.81 -18.70
CA LYS A 421 25.18 -1.07 -19.45
C LYS A 421 26.42 -0.49 -18.76
N ASN A 422 26.28 0.65 -18.10
CA ASN A 422 27.39 1.39 -17.50
C ASN A 422 27.69 1.01 -16.04
N ILE A 423 26.93 0.06 -15.45
CA ILE A 423 27.21 -0.41 -14.09
C ILE A 423 28.52 -1.22 -14.08
N SER A 424 29.39 -0.91 -13.15
CA SER A 424 30.69 -1.58 -13.03
C SER A 424 30.57 -2.94 -12.33
N ALA A 425 31.58 -3.79 -12.49
CA ALA A 425 31.66 -5.05 -11.73
C ALA A 425 31.71 -4.82 -10.21
N TYR A 426 32.22 -3.66 -9.77
CA TYR A 426 32.20 -3.29 -8.36
C TYR A 426 30.76 -3.02 -7.86
N ASP A 427 29.96 -2.32 -8.65
CA ASP A 427 28.56 -2.03 -8.30
C ASP A 427 27.73 -3.33 -8.27
N VAL A 428 27.94 -4.23 -9.26
CA VAL A 428 27.31 -5.56 -9.27
C VAL A 428 27.71 -6.38 -8.05
N ALA A 429 28.98 -6.31 -7.63
CA ALA A 429 29.47 -6.98 -6.43
C ALA A 429 28.80 -6.44 -5.16
N LEU A 430 28.68 -5.10 -5.04
CA LEU A 430 27.98 -4.45 -3.93
C LEU A 430 26.50 -4.84 -3.89
N GLU A 431 25.84 -4.83 -5.05
CA GLU A 431 24.45 -5.24 -5.19
C GLU A 431 24.25 -6.68 -4.73
N GLY A 432 25.12 -7.59 -5.14
CA GLY A 432 25.01 -9.01 -4.78
C GLY A 432 25.12 -9.31 -3.29
N MET A 433 25.75 -8.43 -2.52
CA MET A 433 25.76 -8.54 -1.06
C MET A 433 24.73 -7.63 -0.35
N GLY A 434 23.91 -6.91 -1.14
CA GLY A 434 22.83 -6.06 -0.65
C GLY A 434 23.26 -4.67 -0.21
N GLN A 435 24.35 -4.16 -0.75
CA GLN A 435 24.88 -2.81 -0.52
C GLN A 435 24.91 -2.02 -1.83
N GLY A 436 25.11 -0.71 -1.77
CA GLY A 436 25.26 0.13 -2.96
C GLY A 436 23.95 0.75 -3.46
N TYR A 437 23.97 1.19 -4.72
CA TYR A 437 22.87 1.97 -5.33
C TYR A 437 21.59 1.16 -5.57
N ALA A 438 21.73 -0.13 -5.72
CA ALA A 438 20.70 -1.02 -6.20
C ALA A 438 19.73 -1.48 -5.13
N GLY A 439 20.02 -1.22 -3.88
CA GLY A 439 19.24 -1.72 -2.76
C GLY A 439 17.97 -0.95 -2.47
N GLN A 440 17.11 -0.72 -3.46
CA GLN A 440 15.81 -0.08 -3.26
C GLN A 440 14.74 -1.14 -2.98
N MET A 441 14.77 -1.71 -1.77
CA MET A 441 13.86 -2.77 -1.36
C MET A 441 12.86 -2.29 -0.32
N THR A 442 11.57 -2.58 -0.56
CA THR A 442 10.57 -2.47 0.50
C THR A 442 10.64 -3.70 1.42
N PRO A 443 10.26 -3.60 2.70
CA PRO A 443 10.13 -4.77 3.58
C PRO A 443 9.19 -5.83 3.02
N PHE A 444 8.17 -5.43 2.30
CA PHE A 444 7.25 -6.34 1.61
C PHE A 444 8.00 -7.18 0.55
N GLN A 445 8.85 -6.55 -0.26
CA GLN A 445 9.66 -7.25 -1.24
C GLN A 445 10.63 -8.25 -0.60
N MET A 446 11.21 -7.88 0.55
CA MET A 446 12.11 -8.79 1.27
C MET A 446 11.37 -10.01 1.85
N ALA A 447 10.11 -9.86 2.26
CA ALA A 447 9.25 -10.97 2.63
C ALA A 447 8.93 -11.88 1.41
N LEU A 448 8.72 -11.31 0.22
CA LEU A 448 8.55 -12.08 -1.02
C LEU A 448 9.81 -12.85 -1.40
N ILE A 449 11.01 -12.26 -1.24
CA ILE A 449 12.28 -12.96 -1.46
C ILE A 449 12.41 -14.16 -0.51
N ALA A 450 12.00 -14.02 0.75
CA ALA A 450 11.98 -15.13 1.69
C ALA A 450 10.91 -16.18 1.36
N SER A 451 9.80 -15.78 0.71
CA SER A 451 8.68 -16.67 0.39
C SER A 451 9.00 -17.73 -0.64
N ALA A 452 9.84 -17.44 -1.65
CA ALA A 452 10.13 -18.39 -2.72
C ALA A 452 10.83 -19.68 -2.22
N PRO A 453 11.94 -19.61 -1.45
CA PRO A 453 12.52 -20.82 -0.86
C PRO A 453 11.59 -21.46 0.20
N ALA A 454 10.73 -20.68 0.84
CA ALA A 454 9.76 -21.17 1.81
C ALA A 454 8.57 -21.91 1.16
N ASN A 455 8.24 -21.62 -0.08
CA ASN A 455 7.23 -22.38 -0.81
C ASN A 455 7.72 -23.79 -1.12
N MET A 456 6.90 -24.81 -0.85
CA MET A 456 7.30 -26.22 -1.01
C MET A 456 7.63 -26.58 -2.45
N GLU A 457 7.04 -25.87 -3.41
CA GLU A 457 7.25 -26.07 -4.84
C GLU A 457 8.23 -25.05 -5.45
N GLY A 458 8.82 -24.15 -4.63
CA GLY A 458 9.74 -23.10 -5.10
C GLY A 458 9.07 -21.99 -5.90
N LYS A 459 7.77 -21.84 -5.74
CA LYS A 459 6.93 -20.82 -6.39
C LYS A 459 6.89 -19.53 -5.60
N LEU A 460 6.78 -18.42 -6.30
CA LEU A 460 6.32 -17.16 -5.72
C LEU A 460 4.81 -17.05 -5.93
N MET A 461 4.07 -16.99 -4.84
CA MET A 461 2.63 -16.81 -4.87
C MET A 461 2.30 -15.31 -4.93
N LYS A 462 1.21 -14.96 -5.64
CA LYS A 462 0.70 -13.60 -5.65
C LYS A 462 0.19 -13.23 -4.27
N PRO A 463 0.66 -12.12 -3.68
CA PRO A 463 0.13 -11.65 -2.41
C PRO A 463 -1.36 -11.33 -2.51
N LYS A 464 -2.12 -11.74 -1.52
CA LYS A 464 -3.54 -11.43 -1.42
C LYS A 464 -3.93 -10.99 -0.01
N ILE A 465 -4.95 -10.14 0.06
CA ILE A 465 -5.49 -9.65 1.32
C ILE A 465 -6.94 -10.08 1.53
N GLU A 466 -7.68 -10.36 0.48
CA GLU A 466 -9.02 -10.95 0.56
C GLU A 466 -8.91 -12.47 0.76
N LEU A 467 -9.56 -12.97 1.82
CA LEU A 467 -9.44 -14.37 2.20
C LEU A 467 -10.06 -15.31 1.16
N ASP A 468 -11.20 -14.91 0.62
CA ASP A 468 -12.01 -15.74 -0.29
C ASP A 468 -11.40 -15.87 -1.71
N LEU A 469 -10.35 -15.09 -2.04
CA LEU A 469 -9.64 -15.24 -3.29
C LEU A 469 -8.78 -16.52 -3.31
N PRO A 470 -8.80 -17.29 -4.40
CA PRO A 470 -7.97 -18.48 -4.51
C PRO A 470 -6.47 -18.12 -4.58
N PRO A 471 -5.57 -18.95 -4.03
CA PRO A 471 -4.14 -18.79 -4.20
C PRO A 471 -3.76 -18.86 -5.69
N GLN A 472 -2.90 -17.92 -6.13
CA GLN A 472 -2.41 -17.87 -7.51
C GLN A 472 -0.89 -17.79 -7.53
N MET A 473 -0.25 -18.53 -8.42
CA MET A 473 1.17 -18.44 -8.67
C MET A 473 1.48 -17.19 -9.51
N PHE A 474 2.53 -16.47 -9.13
CA PHE A 474 3.12 -15.43 -9.95
C PHE A 474 4.22 -16.00 -10.87
N SER A 475 5.18 -16.70 -10.28
CA SER A 475 6.32 -17.26 -11.02
C SER A 475 6.85 -18.55 -10.39
N GLN A 476 7.50 -19.38 -11.21
CA GLN A 476 8.34 -20.46 -10.74
C GLN A 476 9.74 -19.88 -10.50
N VAL A 477 10.13 -19.69 -9.26
CA VAL A 477 11.42 -19.07 -8.93
C VAL A 477 12.55 -20.09 -8.98
N VAL A 478 12.39 -21.23 -8.31
CA VAL A 478 13.34 -22.34 -8.27
C VAL A 478 12.60 -23.68 -8.31
N SER A 479 13.29 -24.78 -8.56
CA SER A 479 12.65 -26.10 -8.46
C SER A 479 12.33 -26.48 -7.00
N PRO A 480 11.43 -27.45 -6.76
CA PRO A 480 11.14 -27.95 -5.41
C PRO A 480 12.39 -28.44 -4.66
N GLN A 481 13.28 -29.12 -5.36
CA GLN A 481 14.54 -29.62 -4.79
C GLN A 481 15.47 -28.47 -4.40
N GLN A 482 15.60 -27.46 -5.28
CA GLN A 482 16.38 -26.27 -4.98
C GLN A 482 15.80 -25.49 -3.80
N ALA A 483 14.49 -25.33 -3.73
CA ALA A 483 13.82 -24.70 -2.59
C ALA A 483 14.11 -25.44 -1.27
N ALA A 484 14.08 -26.77 -1.28
CA ALA A 484 14.44 -27.59 -0.12
C ALA A 484 15.90 -27.37 0.31
N GLN A 485 16.83 -27.37 -0.64
CA GLN A 485 18.26 -27.09 -0.34
C GLN A 485 18.45 -25.69 0.22
N MET A 486 17.78 -24.68 -0.35
CA MET A 486 17.85 -23.31 0.14
C MET A 486 17.30 -23.18 1.56
N ARG A 487 16.22 -23.89 1.92
CA ARG A 487 15.68 -23.92 3.29
C ARG A 487 16.71 -24.45 4.28
N GLU A 488 17.40 -25.57 3.95
CA GLU A 488 18.44 -26.12 4.81
C GLU A 488 19.64 -25.16 4.94
N ILE A 489 20.01 -24.43 3.88
CA ILE A 489 21.03 -23.38 3.96
C ILE A 489 20.57 -22.24 4.88
N MET A 490 19.32 -21.81 4.77
CA MET A 490 18.76 -20.77 5.64
C MET A 490 18.69 -21.22 7.10
N ALA A 491 18.50 -22.51 7.36
CA ALA A 491 18.49 -23.08 8.72
C ALA A 491 19.83 -22.95 9.42
N LEU A 492 20.95 -22.98 8.71
CA LEU A 492 22.29 -22.81 9.31
C LEU A 492 22.42 -21.49 10.08
N VAL A 493 21.70 -20.44 9.67
CA VAL A 493 21.71 -19.14 10.35
C VAL A 493 21.09 -19.23 11.76
N THR A 494 20.13 -20.12 11.97
CA THR A 494 19.41 -20.30 13.24
C THR A 494 19.82 -21.55 14.04
N GLU A 495 20.45 -22.53 13.39
CA GLU A 495 20.78 -23.84 13.96
C GLU A 495 22.29 -24.14 13.92
N GLY A 496 23.03 -23.55 12.95
CA GLY A 496 24.44 -23.80 12.74
C GLY A 496 25.34 -23.26 13.87
N GLY A 497 26.49 -23.86 14.05
CA GLY A 497 27.47 -23.46 15.07
C GLY A 497 28.02 -22.05 14.90
N GLY A 498 28.10 -21.57 13.63
CA GLY A 498 28.50 -20.22 13.24
C GLY A 498 27.35 -19.31 12.88
N GLY A 499 26.13 -19.78 12.99
CA GLY A 499 24.93 -19.05 12.55
C GLY A 499 24.69 -17.75 13.33
N THR A 500 24.50 -16.66 12.60
CA THR A 500 24.38 -15.30 13.16
C THR A 500 23.13 -15.09 14.04
N ALA A 501 22.13 -15.99 13.99
CA ALA A 501 20.92 -15.93 14.82
C ALA A 501 20.71 -17.18 15.70
N THR A 502 21.70 -18.08 15.80
CA THR A 502 21.58 -19.34 16.54
C THR A 502 21.16 -19.14 18.00
N ARG A 503 21.76 -18.20 18.70
CA ARG A 503 21.41 -17.89 20.11
C ARG A 503 20.00 -17.32 20.23
N VAL A 504 19.60 -16.46 19.32
CA VAL A 504 18.32 -15.76 19.33
C VAL A 504 17.14 -16.73 19.15
N PHE A 505 17.30 -17.74 18.31
CA PHE A 505 16.26 -18.73 18.01
C PHE A 505 16.28 -19.96 18.92
N ALA A 506 17.05 -19.94 20.02
CA ALA A 506 17.11 -21.05 20.98
C ALA A 506 15.72 -21.46 21.51
N ASN A 507 14.87 -20.49 21.88
CA ASN A 507 13.51 -20.75 22.37
C ASN A 507 12.60 -21.33 21.29
N VAL A 508 12.77 -20.92 20.01
CA VAL A 508 12.02 -21.46 18.87
C VAL A 508 12.38 -22.93 18.67
N ARG A 509 13.68 -23.25 18.70
CA ARG A 509 14.17 -24.64 18.63
C ARG A 509 13.72 -25.48 19.82
N ALA A 510 13.76 -24.92 21.03
CA ALA A 510 13.28 -25.60 22.25
C ALA A 510 11.78 -25.91 22.18
N ALA A 511 10.99 -25.14 21.42
CA ALA A 511 9.60 -25.42 21.12
C ALA A 511 9.40 -26.48 20.00
N GLY A 512 10.46 -27.11 19.51
CA GLY A 512 10.43 -28.11 18.44
C GLY A 512 10.22 -27.52 17.05
N ILE A 513 10.44 -26.20 16.87
CA ILE A 513 10.26 -25.53 15.59
C ILE A 513 11.63 -25.30 14.95
N ARG A 514 11.89 -25.96 13.85
CA ARG A 514 13.01 -25.61 12.96
C ARG A 514 12.66 -24.37 12.16
N SER A 515 13.58 -23.49 11.96
CA SER A 515 13.39 -22.26 11.21
C SER A 515 14.64 -21.88 10.42
N GLY A 516 14.47 -21.06 9.42
CA GLY A 516 15.59 -20.51 8.66
C GLY A 516 15.51 -18.99 8.58
N GLY A 517 16.61 -18.36 8.18
CA GLY A 517 16.57 -16.90 8.02
C GLY A 517 17.88 -16.31 7.53
N LYS A 518 17.96 -14.99 7.56
CA LYS A 518 19.17 -14.22 7.27
C LYS A 518 19.16 -12.91 8.03
N THR A 519 20.25 -12.63 8.76
CA THR A 519 20.50 -11.32 9.37
C THR A 519 21.01 -10.33 8.33
N GLY A 520 20.69 -9.07 8.52
CA GLY A 520 21.22 -7.96 7.74
C GLY A 520 21.51 -6.75 8.60
N THR A 521 22.52 -6.02 8.18
CA THR A 521 22.92 -4.73 8.73
C THR A 521 23.17 -3.83 7.54
N ALA A 522 22.47 -2.71 7.47
CA ALA A 522 22.56 -1.83 6.30
C ALA A 522 22.83 -0.39 6.73
N GLU A 523 23.85 0.19 6.15
CA GLU A 523 24.23 1.58 6.38
C GLU A 523 23.50 2.49 5.38
N LYS A 524 22.87 3.55 5.88
CA LYS A 524 22.14 4.52 5.08
C LYS A 524 22.40 5.93 5.61
N GLN A 525 22.60 6.88 4.72
CA GLN A 525 22.61 8.29 5.08
C GLN A 525 21.20 8.76 5.41
N ALA A 526 21.00 9.30 6.60
CA ALA A 526 19.72 9.80 7.09
C ALA A 526 19.81 11.28 7.49
N PRO A 527 18.76 12.08 7.26
CA PRO A 527 18.75 13.48 7.63
C PRO A 527 18.63 13.69 9.15
N VAL A 528 19.31 14.71 9.67
CA VAL A 528 19.24 15.14 11.07
C VAL A 528 18.09 16.13 11.23
N TYR A 529 17.24 15.87 12.22
CA TYR A 529 16.17 16.79 12.63
C TYR A 529 16.53 17.42 13.99
N ASP A 530 16.14 18.67 14.18
CA ASP A 530 16.24 19.34 15.47
C ASP A 530 15.26 18.71 16.46
N GLU A 531 15.73 18.33 17.63
CA GLU A 531 14.93 17.57 18.61
C GLU A 531 13.77 18.37 19.20
N LYS A 532 13.93 19.70 19.33
CA LYS A 532 12.92 20.58 19.96
C LYS A 532 11.87 21.04 18.96
N THR A 533 12.29 21.36 17.74
CA THR A 533 11.41 21.96 16.73
C THR A 533 10.89 20.97 15.69
N GLY A 534 11.48 19.78 15.60
CA GLY A 534 11.20 18.80 14.56
C GLY A 534 11.63 19.22 13.15
N LYS A 535 12.27 20.38 12.99
CA LYS A 535 12.70 20.88 11.68
C LYS A 535 13.98 20.22 11.20
N LEU A 536 14.09 20.07 9.89
CA LEU A 536 15.29 19.55 9.24
C LEU A 536 16.48 20.49 9.50
N LYS A 537 17.60 19.96 9.98
CA LYS A 537 18.85 20.72 10.09
C LYS A 537 19.50 20.82 8.72
N THR A 538 19.84 22.04 8.32
CA THR A 538 20.48 22.32 7.03
C THR A 538 21.82 23.03 7.22
N ILE A 539 22.72 22.86 6.24
CA ILE A 539 23.96 23.60 6.11
C ILE A 539 24.00 24.20 4.71
N LYS A 540 24.57 25.41 4.61
CA LYS A 540 24.78 26.03 3.31
C LYS A 540 25.89 25.32 2.55
N LYS A 541 25.57 24.83 1.36
CA LYS A 541 26.50 24.23 0.40
C LYS A 541 26.47 25.00 -0.91
N LYS A 542 27.56 24.92 -1.65
CA LYS A 542 27.70 25.56 -2.97
C LYS A 542 27.66 24.50 -4.06
N ARG A 543 26.87 24.76 -5.11
CA ARG A 543 26.88 23.96 -6.34
C ARG A 543 26.96 24.87 -7.55
N LYS A 544 27.45 24.35 -8.66
CA LYS A 544 27.33 25.03 -9.96
C LYS A 544 25.96 24.76 -10.54
N ASN A 545 25.25 25.78 -11.01
CA ASN A 545 24.02 25.64 -11.78
C ASN A 545 24.35 25.29 -13.24
N ASP A 546 23.33 25.08 -14.06
CA ASP A 546 23.47 24.71 -15.48
C ASP A 546 24.17 25.80 -16.33
N LYS A 547 24.29 27.01 -15.79
CA LYS A 547 25.01 28.14 -16.40
C LYS A 547 26.47 28.28 -15.93
N GLY A 548 26.95 27.35 -15.07
CA GLY A 548 28.30 27.37 -14.50
C GLY A 548 28.49 28.31 -13.33
N GLU A 549 27.45 29.02 -12.87
CA GLU A 549 27.50 29.94 -11.73
C GLU A 549 27.42 29.18 -10.41
N THR A 550 28.17 29.65 -9.40
CA THR A 550 28.15 29.05 -8.06
C THR A 550 26.96 29.57 -7.27
N VAL A 551 25.98 28.69 -6.99
CA VAL A 551 24.77 29.01 -6.23
C VAL A 551 24.85 28.35 -4.85
N GLU A 552 24.54 29.09 -3.80
CA GLU A 552 24.38 28.55 -2.45
C GLU A 552 22.98 27.93 -2.30
N TYR A 553 22.90 26.75 -1.66
CA TYR A 553 21.66 26.09 -1.33
C TYR A 553 21.72 25.45 0.06
N ASP A 554 20.57 25.31 0.71
CA ASP A 554 20.45 24.65 2.00
C ASP A 554 20.43 23.13 1.80
N ALA A 555 21.53 22.46 2.16
CA ALA A 555 21.64 21.02 2.12
C ALA A 555 21.30 20.41 3.49
N PRO A 556 20.58 19.27 3.56
CA PRO A 556 20.35 18.59 4.82
C PRO A 556 21.66 18.15 5.46
N VAL A 557 21.75 18.27 6.77
CA VAL A 557 22.79 17.60 7.56
C VAL A 557 22.44 16.13 7.60
N MET A 558 23.38 15.29 7.16
CA MET A 558 23.19 13.83 7.11
C MET A 558 24.05 13.16 8.19
N TYR A 559 23.56 12.04 8.72
CA TYR A 559 24.33 11.13 9.57
C TYR A 559 24.20 9.70 9.05
N GLU A 560 25.19 8.91 9.35
CA GLU A 560 25.13 7.48 9.02
C GLU A 560 24.22 6.76 10.00
N ARG A 561 23.20 6.12 9.46
CA ARG A 561 22.22 5.32 10.19
C ARG A 561 22.38 3.86 9.82
N THR A 562 22.48 3.00 10.82
CA THR A 562 22.56 1.55 10.62
C THR A 562 21.21 0.91 10.87
N ASP A 563 20.58 0.41 9.82
CA ASP A 563 19.27 -0.25 9.89
C ASP A 563 19.44 -1.76 10.14
N SER A 564 18.70 -2.24 11.13
CA SER A 564 18.66 -3.65 11.52
C SER A 564 17.67 -4.43 10.67
N TRP A 565 18.11 -5.55 10.06
CA TRP A 565 17.27 -6.39 9.24
C TRP A 565 17.28 -7.86 9.65
N TYR A 566 16.15 -8.52 9.45
CA TYR A 566 16.04 -9.98 9.49
C TYR A 566 14.93 -10.47 8.58
N ILE A 567 15.20 -11.52 7.82
CA ILE A 567 14.17 -12.31 7.15
C ILE A 567 14.14 -13.72 7.74
N SER A 568 12.94 -14.31 7.83
CA SER A 568 12.75 -15.62 8.45
C SER A 568 11.73 -16.46 7.71
N ILE A 569 11.90 -17.77 7.81
CA ILE A 569 10.92 -18.78 7.39
C ILE A 569 10.68 -19.78 8.52
N ALA A 570 9.44 -20.17 8.75
CA ALA A 570 9.07 -21.13 9.79
C ALA A 570 7.70 -21.79 9.52
N PRO A 571 7.49 -23.06 9.97
CA PRO A 571 8.50 -24.05 10.30
C PRO A 571 9.24 -24.50 9.04
N LEU A 572 10.43 -25.09 9.17
CA LEU A 572 11.30 -25.39 8.02
C LEU A 572 10.74 -26.50 7.12
N GLU A 573 10.10 -27.50 7.72
CA GLU A 573 9.58 -28.68 7.03
C GLU A 573 8.44 -28.34 6.06
N LYS A 574 7.53 -27.46 6.48
CA LYS A 574 6.43 -26.93 5.68
C LYS A 574 6.15 -25.49 6.09
N PRO A 575 6.92 -24.54 5.56
CA PRO A 575 6.85 -23.16 6.00
C PRO A 575 5.43 -22.57 5.82
N GLN A 576 4.93 -22.00 6.91
CA GLN A 576 3.66 -21.25 6.95
C GLN A 576 3.91 -19.76 7.07
N LEU A 577 5.15 -19.37 7.40
CA LEU A 577 5.54 -17.98 7.55
C LEU A 577 6.76 -17.68 6.69
N ALA A 578 6.70 -16.55 6.00
CA ALA A 578 7.83 -15.80 5.49
C ALA A 578 7.76 -14.39 6.08
N ILE A 579 8.79 -14.02 6.83
CA ILE A 579 8.79 -12.80 7.66
C ILE A 579 9.90 -11.89 7.20
N ALA A 580 9.63 -10.58 7.12
CA ALA A 580 10.66 -9.56 7.01
C ALA A 580 10.50 -8.53 8.14
N VAL A 581 11.59 -8.22 8.80
CA VAL A 581 11.66 -7.23 9.87
C VAL A 581 12.74 -6.21 9.55
N VAL A 582 12.39 -4.92 9.58
CA VAL A 582 13.35 -3.82 9.53
C VAL A 582 13.13 -2.88 10.72
N VAL A 583 14.22 -2.43 11.32
CA VAL A 583 14.21 -1.40 12.38
C VAL A 583 15.24 -0.34 12.05
N GLU A 584 14.77 0.88 11.82
CA GLU A 584 15.60 2.05 11.53
C GLU A 584 16.51 2.38 12.72
N GLY A 585 17.82 2.51 12.46
CA GLY A 585 18.80 2.80 13.52
C GLY A 585 18.96 1.68 14.54
N GLY A 586 18.47 0.47 14.25
CA GLY A 586 18.52 -0.66 15.17
C GLY A 586 19.89 -1.36 15.24
N GLY A 587 20.88 -0.96 14.44
CA GLY A 587 22.20 -1.58 14.43
C GLY A 587 22.18 -3.00 13.85
N TYR A 588 22.79 -3.95 14.55
CA TYR A 588 22.95 -5.31 14.06
C TYR A 588 21.62 -6.08 13.98
N GLY A 589 21.40 -6.79 12.86
CA GLY A 589 20.20 -7.60 12.65
C GLY A 589 20.00 -8.70 13.69
N SER A 590 21.07 -9.30 14.16
CA SER A 590 21.05 -10.31 15.24
C SER A 590 20.61 -9.75 16.59
N ALA A 591 20.82 -8.45 16.86
CA ALA A 591 20.52 -7.84 18.15
C ALA A 591 19.07 -7.37 18.27
N ILE A 592 18.45 -6.88 17.17
CA ILE A 592 17.12 -6.26 17.22
C ILE A 592 16.11 -7.00 16.35
N SER A 593 16.32 -7.13 15.04
CA SER A 593 15.32 -7.66 14.12
C SER A 593 15.13 -9.16 14.22
N ALA A 594 16.20 -9.94 14.45
CA ALA A 594 16.09 -11.39 14.65
C ALA A 594 15.32 -11.76 15.94
N PRO A 595 15.56 -11.13 17.11
CA PRO A 595 14.71 -11.34 18.30
C PRO A 595 13.23 -11.03 18.07
N ILE A 596 12.92 -10.00 17.30
CA ILE A 596 11.53 -9.68 16.94
C ILE A 596 10.93 -10.83 16.11
N ALA A 597 11.62 -11.28 15.06
CA ALA A 597 11.16 -12.38 14.22
C ALA A 597 10.97 -13.67 15.03
N ALA A 598 11.89 -14.00 15.94
CA ALA A 598 11.75 -15.18 16.81
C ALA A 598 10.47 -15.11 17.67
N ARG A 599 10.17 -13.94 18.26
CA ARG A 599 8.91 -13.74 19.00
C ARG A 599 7.68 -13.82 18.11
N VAL A 600 7.74 -13.32 16.87
CA VAL A 600 6.65 -13.46 15.88
C VAL A 600 6.39 -14.92 15.56
N VAL A 601 7.43 -15.74 15.37
CA VAL A 601 7.28 -17.19 15.14
C VAL A 601 6.62 -17.86 16.36
N MET A 602 7.02 -17.51 17.57
CA MET A 602 6.41 -18.07 18.81
C MET A 602 4.96 -17.63 18.96
N LYS A 603 4.63 -16.37 18.68
CA LYS A 603 3.23 -15.89 18.70
C LYS A 603 2.38 -16.61 17.65
N ALA A 604 2.90 -16.78 16.44
CA ALA A 604 2.21 -17.52 15.38
C ALA A 604 1.96 -18.99 15.74
N ARG A 605 2.90 -19.64 16.48
CA ARG A 605 2.68 -20.97 17.08
C ARG A 605 1.49 -20.96 18.02
N ASP A 606 1.47 -20.00 18.94
CA ASP A 606 0.43 -19.91 19.97
C ASP A 606 -0.96 -19.65 19.36
N LEU A 607 -1.02 -18.94 18.24
CA LEU A 607 -2.22 -18.72 17.44
C LEU A 607 -2.59 -19.90 16.51
N GLY A 608 -1.75 -20.95 16.46
CA GLY A 608 -1.98 -22.13 15.61
C GLY A 608 -1.70 -21.91 14.13
N LEU A 609 -1.03 -20.82 13.76
CA LEU A 609 -0.72 -20.48 12.36
C LEU A 609 0.38 -21.37 11.75
N LEU A 610 1.16 -22.10 12.58
CA LEU A 610 2.20 -23.02 12.12
C LEU A 610 1.68 -24.44 11.86
N GLY A 611 0.45 -24.74 12.23
CA GLY A 611 -0.17 -26.05 12.20
C GLY A 611 -0.40 -26.64 13.59
N GLU A 612 -1.35 -27.56 13.69
CA GLU A 612 -1.80 -28.14 14.96
C GLU A 612 -0.68 -28.84 15.75
N GLN A 613 0.29 -29.44 15.07
CA GLN A 613 1.41 -30.17 15.68
C GLN A 613 2.33 -29.26 16.53
N TYR A 614 2.31 -27.95 16.27
CA TYR A 614 3.14 -26.96 16.99
C TYR A 614 2.39 -26.24 18.08
N LYS A 615 1.06 -26.38 18.17
CA LYS A 615 0.28 -25.74 19.23
C LYS A 615 0.78 -26.15 20.61
N PRO A 616 0.86 -25.24 21.57
CA PRO A 616 1.16 -25.61 22.95
C PRO A 616 0.13 -26.65 23.43
N LYS A 617 0.61 -27.77 23.97
CA LYS A 617 -0.27 -28.72 24.63
C LYS A 617 -0.92 -28.01 25.80
N THR A 618 -2.25 -27.86 25.77
CA THR A 618 -3.01 -27.28 26.89
C THR A 618 -2.66 -28.09 28.14
N GLN A 619 -2.00 -27.47 29.13
CA GLN A 619 -1.82 -28.10 30.40
C GLN A 619 -3.25 -28.29 30.97
N VAL A 620 -3.73 -29.52 30.99
CA VAL A 620 -4.95 -29.86 31.72
C VAL A 620 -4.68 -29.44 33.18
N PRO A 621 -5.47 -28.51 33.73
CA PRO A 621 -5.26 -28.12 35.12
C PRO A 621 -5.24 -29.40 35.98
N PRO A 622 -4.34 -29.53 36.97
CA PRO A 622 -4.30 -30.71 37.80
C PRO A 622 -5.70 -30.92 38.36
N GLN A 623 -6.28 -32.11 38.11
CA GLN A 623 -7.58 -32.45 38.65
C GLN A 623 -7.49 -32.31 40.16
N ILE A 624 -8.22 -31.36 40.74
CA ILE A 624 -8.36 -31.24 42.20
C ILE A 624 -8.94 -32.56 42.69
N PRO A 625 -8.25 -33.31 43.57
CA PRO A 625 -8.76 -34.57 44.07
C PRO A 625 -10.11 -34.33 44.74
N LYS A 626 -11.15 -35.04 44.27
CA LYS A 626 -12.46 -34.97 44.96
C LYS A 626 -12.29 -35.28 46.45
N PRO A 627 -12.84 -34.46 47.35
CA PRO A 627 -12.73 -34.71 48.75
C PRO A 627 -13.31 -36.11 49.08
N LYS A 628 -12.48 -36.96 49.71
CA LYS A 628 -12.94 -38.28 50.23
C LYS A 628 -14.11 -38.04 51.18
N LYS A 629 -15.29 -38.54 50.82
CA LYS A 629 -16.41 -38.58 51.75
C LYS A 629 -15.95 -39.35 52.99
N ARG A 630 -15.87 -38.64 54.13
CA ARG A 630 -15.74 -39.31 55.43
C ARG A 630 -17.01 -40.14 55.66
N ARG A 631 -16.83 -41.44 55.86
CA ARG A 631 -17.87 -42.35 56.38
C ARG A 631 -18.03 -42.14 57.89
#